data_bed3ed0b8cb9fdd7b09f9f4aefa03d1b
#
_entry.id   bed3ed0b8cb9fdd7b09f9f4aefa03d1b
#
_cell.length_a   1.000
_cell.length_b   1.000
_cell.length_c   1.000
_cell.angle_alpha   90.00
_cell.angle_beta   90.00
_cell.angle_gamma   90.00
#
_symmetry.space_group_name_H-M   'P 1'
#
loop_
_entity.id
_entity.type
_entity.pdbx_description
1 polymer ?
#
loop_
_entity_poly.entity_id
_entity_poly.type
_entity_poly.pdbx_seq_one_letter_code
_entity_poly.pdbx_strand_id
1 'polypeptide(L)'
;NIYWNIAHTVATQQLLHYYLSGNPFRIDKYWIETYKKGTLPNLQVAASEIEDLEFLLSETSKILMKDYDADFFSEYTPYTTSFGLDLKNIQDAIIFNNMHESLHFGYAMAQKRAIMGEKY
;
A
#
# COMPACT_ATOMS: atom_id res chain seq x y z
N ASN A 1 -11.94 -8.15 2.28
CA ASN A 1 -11.89 -9.02 1.10
C ASN A 1 -10.53 -8.90 0.39
N ILE A 2 -10.32 -9.71 -0.62
CA ILE A 2 -9.05 -9.76 -1.36
C ILE A 2 -8.73 -8.41 -2.00
N TYR A 3 -9.69 -7.82 -2.68
CA TYR A 3 -9.50 -6.53 -3.35
C TYR A 3 -9.11 -5.44 -2.34
N TRP A 4 -9.84 -5.33 -1.23
CA TRP A 4 -9.55 -4.34 -0.19
C TRP A 4 -8.14 -4.54 0.38
N ASN A 5 -7.73 -5.77 0.65
CA ASN A 5 -6.38 -6.05 1.16
C ASN A 5 -5.29 -5.53 0.23
N ILE A 6 -5.43 -5.76 -1.06
CA ILE A 6 -4.43 -5.33 -2.05
C ILE A 6 -4.48 -3.80 -2.23
N ALA A 7 -5.67 -3.22 -2.38
CA ALA A 7 -5.83 -1.77 -2.52
C ALA A 7 -5.34 -1.02 -1.27
N HIS A 8 -5.53 -1.61 -0.08
CA HIS A 8 -5.02 -1.07 1.16
C HIS A 8 -3.48 -0.97 1.17
N THR A 9 -2.77 -1.92 0.56
CA THR A 9 -1.31 -1.83 0.47
C THR A 9 -0.86 -0.62 -0.35
N VAL A 10 -1.59 -0.28 -1.42
CA VAL A 10 -1.30 0.92 -2.23
C VAL A 10 -1.53 2.20 -1.42
N ALA A 11 -2.65 2.27 -0.71
CA ALA A 11 -2.94 3.42 0.15
C ALA A 11 -1.87 3.61 1.24
N THR A 12 -1.50 2.53 1.91
CA THR A 12 -0.48 2.55 2.97
C THR A 12 0.89 2.96 2.44
N GLN A 13 1.28 2.44 1.27
CA GLN A 13 2.52 2.83 0.60
C GLN A 13 2.59 4.35 0.42
N GLN A 14 1.52 4.96 -0.08
CA GLN A 14 1.48 6.39 -0.30
C GLN A 14 1.57 7.19 1.00
N LEU A 15 0.91 6.74 2.05
CA LEU A 15 0.98 7.38 3.35
C LEU A 15 2.39 7.29 3.95
N LEU A 16 3.00 6.12 3.93
CA LEU A 16 4.32 5.88 4.51
C LEU A 16 5.44 6.60 3.74
N HIS A 17 5.36 6.65 2.42
CA HIS A 17 6.42 7.21 1.60
C HIS A 17 6.22 8.71 1.33
N TYR A 18 5.01 9.13 0.98
CA TYR A 18 4.77 10.50 0.51
C TYR A 18 4.19 11.41 1.58
N TYR A 19 3.17 11.00 2.30
CA TYR A 19 2.61 11.84 3.35
C TYR A 19 3.64 12.16 4.45
N LEU A 20 4.34 11.14 4.94
CA LEU A 20 5.32 11.32 6.02
C LEU A 20 6.60 12.05 5.58
N SER A 21 6.87 12.11 4.29
CA SER A 21 7.98 12.91 3.73
C SER A 21 7.55 14.32 3.32
N GLY A 22 6.29 14.69 3.54
CA GLY A 22 5.76 16.01 3.18
C GLY A 22 5.54 16.21 1.69
N ASN A 23 5.47 15.13 0.92
CA ASN A 23 5.29 15.17 -0.53
C ASN A 23 3.83 14.87 -0.92
N PRO A 24 3.37 15.39 -2.09
CA PRO A 24 2.06 15.03 -2.61
C PRO A 24 1.98 13.54 -2.95
N PHE A 25 0.80 12.96 -2.83
CA PHE A 25 0.56 11.60 -3.28
C PHE A 25 0.80 11.48 -4.79
N ARG A 26 1.27 10.31 -5.23
CA ARG A 26 1.49 9.98 -6.64
C ARG A 26 0.31 9.28 -7.30
N ILE A 27 -0.79 9.14 -6.57
CA ILE A 27 -2.05 8.55 -7.04
C ILE A 27 -3.20 9.46 -6.65
N ASP A 28 -4.37 9.22 -7.24
CA ASP A 28 -5.59 9.95 -6.87
C ASP A 28 -5.90 9.72 -5.39
N LYS A 29 -6.25 10.79 -4.71
CA LYS A 29 -6.62 10.81 -3.29
C LYS A 29 -7.76 9.84 -2.97
N TYR A 30 -8.61 9.54 -3.95
CA TYR A 30 -9.68 8.56 -3.83
C TYR A 30 -9.19 7.22 -3.26
N TRP A 31 -8.02 6.74 -3.73
CA TRP A 31 -7.46 5.48 -3.29
C TRP A 31 -7.08 5.49 -1.82
N ILE A 32 -6.51 6.60 -1.34
CA ILE A 32 -6.15 6.75 0.07
C ILE A 32 -7.41 6.79 0.95
N GLU A 33 -8.35 7.63 0.61
CA GLU A 33 -9.58 7.83 1.38
C GLU A 33 -10.43 6.57 1.45
N THR A 34 -10.43 5.78 0.38
CA THR A 34 -11.26 4.58 0.25
C THR A 34 -10.65 3.36 0.93
N TYR A 35 -9.31 3.23 0.93
CA TYR A 35 -8.62 1.99 1.32
C TYR A 35 -7.64 2.13 2.48
N LYS A 36 -7.52 3.29 3.10
CA LYS A 36 -6.68 3.46 4.29
C LYS A 36 -7.23 2.65 5.47
N LYS A 37 -6.38 2.47 6.49
CA LYS A 37 -6.76 1.77 7.72
C LYS A 37 -8.07 2.30 8.30
N GLY A 38 -8.94 1.40 8.73
CA GLY A 38 -10.24 1.75 9.34
C GLY A 38 -11.38 1.86 8.34
N THR A 39 -11.12 1.72 7.04
CA THR A 39 -12.17 1.70 6.03
C THR A 39 -12.76 0.30 5.87
N LEU A 40 -13.99 0.24 5.35
CA LEU A 40 -14.69 -1.01 5.11
C LEU A 40 -14.57 -1.43 3.64
N PRO A 41 -14.44 -2.74 3.35
CA PRO A 41 -14.39 -3.22 1.98
C PRO A 41 -15.73 -3.02 1.27
N ASN A 42 -15.67 -2.66 -0.02
CA ASN A 42 -16.82 -2.70 -0.89
C ASN A 42 -17.08 -4.15 -1.30
N LEU A 43 -18.33 -4.58 -1.25
CA LEU A 43 -18.72 -5.95 -1.57
C LEU A 43 -18.80 -6.19 -3.08
N GLN A 44 -18.93 -5.14 -3.88
CA GLN A 44 -19.01 -5.22 -5.34
C GLN A 44 -17.89 -4.39 -5.96
N VAL A 45 -17.04 -5.05 -6.72
CA VAL A 45 -15.90 -4.43 -7.41
C VAL A 45 -16.07 -4.65 -8.92
N ALA A 46 -16.08 -3.56 -9.67
CA ALA A 46 -16.17 -3.61 -11.13
C ALA A 46 -14.84 -4.09 -11.74
N ALA A 47 -14.93 -4.72 -12.92
CA ALA A 47 -13.73 -5.17 -13.64
C ALA A 47 -12.75 -4.02 -13.92
N SER A 48 -13.26 -2.83 -14.22
CA SER A 48 -12.43 -1.64 -14.44
C SER A 48 -11.62 -1.23 -13.19
N GLU A 49 -12.19 -1.40 -12.01
CA GLU A 49 -11.48 -1.11 -10.75
C GLU A 49 -10.33 -2.10 -10.51
N ILE A 50 -10.49 -3.35 -10.91
CA ILE A 50 -9.44 -4.36 -10.84
C ILE A 50 -8.29 -3.99 -11.76
N GLU A 51 -8.59 -3.58 -12.99
CA GLU A 51 -7.59 -3.13 -13.97
C GLU A 51 -6.83 -1.91 -13.47
N ASP A 52 -7.54 -0.94 -12.89
CA ASP A 52 -6.94 0.26 -12.30
C ASP A 52 -5.99 -0.09 -11.15
N LEU A 53 -6.37 -1.02 -10.29
CA LEU A 53 -5.51 -1.48 -9.19
C LEU A 53 -4.26 -2.20 -9.71
N GLU A 54 -4.41 -3.07 -10.69
CA GLU A 54 -3.26 -3.75 -11.32
C GLU A 54 -2.27 -2.74 -11.91
N PHE A 55 -2.78 -1.72 -12.60
CA PHE A 55 -1.96 -0.63 -13.13
C PHE A 55 -1.20 0.09 -12.00
N LEU A 56 -1.88 0.45 -10.92
CA LEU A 56 -1.27 1.14 -9.79
C LEU A 56 -0.18 0.33 -9.10
N LEU A 57 -0.38 -0.98 -8.94
CA LEU A 57 0.62 -1.86 -8.34
C LEU A 57 1.94 -1.84 -9.12
N SER A 58 1.87 -1.82 -10.43
CA SER A 58 3.04 -1.74 -11.30
C SER A 58 3.64 -0.33 -11.30
N GLU A 59 2.82 0.68 -11.50
CA GLU A 59 3.26 2.05 -11.73
C GLU A 59 3.83 2.70 -10.47
N THR A 60 3.24 2.45 -9.30
CA THR A 60 3.71 3.06 -8.05
C THR A 60 5.12 2.60 -7.68
N SER A 61 5.49 1.36 -7.99
CA SER A 61 6.84 0.86 -7.76
C SER A 61 7.87 1.59 -8.63
N LYS A 62 7.54 1.82 -9.90
CA LYS A 62 8.41 2.57 -10.83
C LYS A 62 8.59 4.02 -10.40
N ILE A 63 7.50 4.65 -9.98
CA ILE A 63 7.51 6.04 -9.52
C ILE A 63 8.35 6.16 -8.24
N LEU A 64 8.20 5.23 -7.31
CA LEU A 64 8.97 5.21 -6.06
C LEU A 64 10.48 5.19 -6.35
N MET A 65 10.93 4.34 -7.28
CA MET A 65 12.33 4.24 -7.64
C MET A 65 12.87 5.56 -8.21
N LYS A 66 12.12 6.20 -9.09
CA LYS A 66 12.48 7.51 -9.65
C LYS A 66 12.56 8.58 -8.57
N ASP A 67 11.58 8.64 -7.69
CA ASP A 67 11.51 9.62 -6.63
C ASP A 67 12.63 9.41 -5.61
N TYR A 68 12.99 8.17 -5.31
CA TYR A 68 14.10 7.85 -4.44
C TYR A 68 15.43 8.32 -5.04
N ASP A 69 15.67 8.03 -6.31
CA ASP A 69 16.90 8.44 -7.01
C ASP A 69 16.99 9.95 -7.15
N ALA A 70 15.86 10.65 -7.22
CA ALA A 70 15.80 12.12 -7.30
C ALA A 70 15.89 12.82 -5.94
N ASP A 71 16.19 12.08 -4.87
CA ASP A 71 16.25 12.59 -3.49
C ASP A 71 14.95 13.26 -3.02
N PHE A 72 13.82 12.72 -3.46
CA PHE A 72 12.49 13.28 -3.18
C PHE A 72 12.08 13.13 -1.71
N PHE A 73 12.73 12.24 -0.98
CA PHE A 73 12.41 11.87 0.39
C PHE A 73 13.46 12.33 1.42
N SER A 74 14.13 13.46 1.16
CA SER A 74 15.15 14.00 2.08
C SER A 74 14.57 14.39 3.44
N GLU A 75 13.33 14.85 3.47
CA GLU A 75 12.57 15.14 4.68
C GLU A 75 11.71 13.94 5.05
N TYR A 76 11.63 13.62 6.34
CA TYR A 76 10.76 12.52 6.81
C TYR A 76 10.30 12.78 8.24
N THR A 77 8.99 12.73 8.47
CA THR A 77 8.40 12.84 9.81
C THR A 77 8.43 11.47 10.49
N PRO A 78 9.17 11.28 11.58
CA PRO A 78 9.22 10.00 12.27
C PRO A 78 7.83 9.52 12.69
N TYR A 79 7.60 8.22 12.56
CA TYR A 79 6.31 7.61 12.81
C TYR A 79 6.49 6.25 13.49
N THR A 80 5.68 5.99 14.54
CA THR A 80 5.65 4.69 15.19
C THR A 80 4.47 3.89 14.64
N THR A 81 4.75 2.71 14.07
CA THR A 81 3.75 1.84 13.48
C THR A 81 2.88 1.17 14.54
N SER A 82 1.76 0.58 14.13
CA SER A 82 0.89 -0.23 15.00
C SER A 82 1.60 -1.46 15.56
N PHE A 83 2.72 -1.87 14.97
CA PHE A 83 3.58 -2.95 15.49
C PHE A 83 4.62 -2.47 16.50
N GLY A 84 4.63 -1.17 16.83
CA GLY A 84 5.60 -0.59 17.75
C GLY A 84 6.97 -0.32 17.13
N LEU A 85 7.09 -0.35 15.81
CA LEU A 85 8.34 -0.06 15.10
C LEU A 85 8.44 1.42 14.76
N ASP A 86 9.58 2.02 15.05
CA ASP A 86 9.85 3.43 14.73
C ASP A 86 10.45 3.56 13.34
N LEU A 87 9.77 4.33 12.49
CA LEU A 87 10.24 4.69 11.17
C LEU A 87 10.81 6.10 11.24
N LYS A 88 12.11 6.23 11.02
CA LYS A 88 12.85 7.50 11.18
C LYS A 88 13.17 8.19 9.88
N ASN A 89 13.15 7.46 8.78
CA ASN A 89 13.55 7.93 7.46
C ASN A 89 12.86 7.09 6.38
N ILE A 90 13.07 7.47 5.11
CA ILE A 90 12.46 6.78 3.99
C ILE A 90 12.94 5.32 3.86
N GLN A 91 14.19 5.04 4.21
CA GLN A 91 14.73 3.68 4.15
C GLN A 91 13.98 2.75 5.12
N ASP A 92 13.75 3.21 6.34
CA ASP A 92 12.93 2.47 7.32
C ASP A 92 11.51 2.25 6.79
N ALA A 93 10.92 3.27 6.19
CA ALA A 93 9.58 3.22 5.64
C ALA A 93 9.47 2.20 4.49
N ILE A 94 10.43 2.17 3.59
CA ILE A 94 10.46 1.22 2.47
C ILE A 94 10.56 -0.22 2.98
N ILE A 95 11.45 -0.47 3.94
CA ILE A 95 11.62 -1.81 4.53
C ILE A 95 10.35 -2.26 5.23
N PHE A 96 9.76 -1.40 6.04
CA PHE A 96 8.51 -1.71 6.73
C PHE A 96 7.35 -1.92 5.74
N ASN A 97 7.26 -1.10 4.71
CA ASN A 97 6.20 -1.21 3.70
C ASN A 97 6.29 -2.55 2.95
N ASN A 98 7.49 -3.04 2.64
CA ASN A 98 7.67 -4.35 2.04
C ASN A 98 7.13 -5.47 2.93
N MET A 99 7.38 -5.38 4.23
CA MET A 99 6.85 -6.33 5.20
C MET A 99 5.33 -6.25 5.29
N HIS A 100 4.77 -5.04 5.32
CA HIS A 100 3.33 -4.79 5.38
C HIS A 100 2.62 -5.33 4.14
N GLU A 101 3.17 -5.09 2.95
CA GLU A 101 2.64 -5.65 1.71
C GLU A 101 2.65 -7.19 1.73
N SER A 102 3.74 -7.78 2.17
CA SER A 102 3.85 -9.24 2.29
C SER A 102 2.80 -9.83 3.22
N LEU A 103 2.52 -9.15 4.33
CA LEU A 103 1.47 -9.56 5.27
C LEU A 103 0.09 -9.57 4.60
N HIS A 104 -0.25 -8.50 3.89
CA HIS A 104 -1.54 -8.39 3.21
C HIS A 104 -1.67 -9.33 2.02
N PHE A 105 -0.61 -9.58 1.29
CA PHE A 105 -0.60 -10.62 0.25
C PHE A 105 -0.83 -12.02 0.86
N GLY A 106 -0.26 -12.29 2.03
CA GLY A 106 -0.53 -13.52 2.77
C GLY A 106 -2.01 -13.67 3.12
N TYR A 107 -2.63 -12.61 3.61
CA TYR A 107 -4.07 -12.60 3.88
C TYR A 107 -4.89 -12.84 2.60
N ALA A 108 -4.55 -12.17 1.51
CA ALA A 108 -5.24 -12.32 0.23
C ALA A 108 -5.12 -13.75 -0.30
N MET A 109 -3.95 -14.35 -0.19
CA MET A 109 -3.72 -15.75 -0.60
C MET A 109 -4.54 -16.72 0.24
N ALA A 110 -4.60 -16.51 1.55
CA ALA A 110 -5.39 -17.34 2.45
C ALA A 110 -6.90 -17.21 2.15
N GLN A 111 -7.37 -15.98 1.91
CA GLN A 111 -8.76 -15.73 1.51
C GLN A 111 -9.09 -16.41 0.19
N LYS A 112 -8.20 -16.35 -0.79
CA LYS A 112 -8.38 -17.03 -2.08
C LYS A 112 -8.54 -18.53 -1.88
N ARG A 113 -7.68 -19.15 -1.09
CA ARG A 113 -7.78 -20.59 -0.80
C ARG A 113 -9.10 -20.94 -0.13
N ALA A 114 -9.52 -20.15 0.85
CA ALA A 114 -10.80 -20.37 1.55
C ALA A 114 -12.00 -20.28 0.61
N ILE A 115 -12.00 -19.30 -0.30
CA ILE A 115 -13.10 -19.08 -1.26
C ILE A 115 -13.13 -20.18 -2.31
N MET A 116 -11.98 -20.58 -2.85
CA MET A 116 -11.88 -21.53 -3.97
C MET A 116 -11.74 -22.99 -3.51
N GLY A 117 -11.58 -23.24 -2.22
CA GLY A 117 -11.34 -24.58 -1.68
C GLY A 117 -9.99 -25.16 -2.09
N GLU A 118 -9.03 -24.31 -2.45
CA GLU A 118 -7.69 -24.74 -2.88
C GLU A 118 -6.89 -25.30 -1.69
N LYS A 119 -6.13 -26.37 -1.97
CA LYS A 119 -5.13 -26.90 -1.04
C LYS A 119 -3.74 -26.41 -1.43
N TYR A 120 -2.84 -26.46 -0.48
CA TYR A 120 -1.42 -26.13 -0.71
C TYR A 120 -0.79 -27.03 -1.73
#